data_1666075a344180d0e172999254aa2471
#
_entry.id   1666075a344180d0e172999254aa2471
#
_cell.length_a   1.000
_cell.length_b   1.000
_cell.length_c   1.000
_cell.angle_alpha   90.00
_cell.angle_beta   90.00
_cell.angle_gamma   90.00
#
_symmetry.space_group_name_H-M   'P 1'
#
loop_
_entity.id
_entity.type
_entity.pdbx_description
1 polymer ?
#
loop_
_entity_poly.entity_id
_entity_poly.type
_entity_poly.pdbx_seq_one_letter_code
_entity_poly.pdbx_strand_id
1 'polypeptide(L)'
;VNARVGKWSLNGAVSGTFTPRDKGEMNSNREYGTVGNKFVSQSLYDTDSKYGNGRVGAIFEIDSLNSVGAEIEYINQASDGTSWSQTDLVKNSYPMKSTGNYRQKDDYNTFSATVNYLRKMDERGSIFKVIADFVNKRSTGDNLHTIRYEQSNWSRDTVYRSHAAADYDMATTDISFQKNLRKKMSLKIGAKYTYTLMDDHSLYEGLNSSGSWIPNEEYG
;
A
#
# COMPACT_ATOMS: atom_id res chain seq x y z
N VAL A 1 -9.91 -6.04 22.81
CA VAL A 1 -10.64 -5.79 24.07
C VAL A 1 -11.91 -5.02 23.75
N ASN A 2 -13.03 -5.41 24.38
CA ASN A 2 -14.29 -4.68 24.30
C ASN A 2 -14.82 -4.50 25.73
N ALA A 3 -15.29 -3.30 26.04
CA ALA A 3 -15.85 -2.96 27.33
C ALA A 3 -17.07 -2.06 27.18
N ARG A 4 -18.08 -2.23 28.07
CA ARG A 4 -19.22 -1.32 28.17
C ARG A 4 -19.32 -0.79 29.58
N VAL A 5 -19.34 0.53 29.73
CA VAL A 5 -19.42 1.23 31.00
C VAL A 5 -20.47 2.32 30.92
N GLY A 6 -21.65 2.10 31.48
CA GLY A 6 -22.76 3.03 31.38
C GLY A 6 -23.17 3.28 29.90
N LYS A 7 -23.06 4.53 29.46
CA LYS A 7 -23.38 4.97 28.09
C LYS A 7 -22.21 4.81 27.12
N TRP A 8 -21.07 4.30 27.57
CA TRP A 8 -19.87 4.13 26.77
C TRP A 8 -19.71 2.68 26.33
N SER A 9 -19.43 2.48 25.04
CA SER A 9 -18.90 1.23 24.49
C SER A 9 -17.50 1.51 23.96
N LEU A 10 -16.51 0.82 24.49
CA LEU A 10 -15.09 0.98 24.15
C LEU A 10 -14.60 -0.26 23.43
N ASN A 11 -13.80 -0.09 22.41
CA ASN A 11 -13.12 -1.17 21.72
C ASN A 11 -11.65 -0.84 21.53
N GLY A 12 -10.82 -1.86 21.46
CA GLY A 12 -9.41 -1.71 21.15
C GLY A 12 -8.82 -3.02 20.66
N ALA A 13 -7.92 -2.93 19.73
CA ALA A 13 -7.16 -4.05 19.21
C ALA A 13 -5.73 -3.63 18.91
N VAL A 14 -4.80 -4.54 19.10
CA VAL A 14 -3.42 -4.43 18.67
C VAL A 14 -3.02 -5.76 18.03
N SER A 15 -2.32 -5.69 16.93
CA SER A 15 -1.75 -6.86 16.27
C SER A 15 -0.38 -6.54 15.70
N GLY A 16 0.45 -7.56 15.53
CA GLY A 16 1.74 -7.43 14.92
C GLY A 16 2.20 -8.77 14.37
N THR A 17 2.94 -8.72 13.29
CA THR A 17 3.56 -9.89 12.67
C THR A 17 4.97 -9.53 12.27
N PHE A 18 5.89 -10.43 12.52
CA PHE A 18 7.24 -10.37 12.00
C PHE A 18 7.50 -11.65 11.21
N THR A 19 7.83 -11.51 9.94
CA THR A 19 8.17 -12.63 9.05
C THR A 19 9.63 -12.47 8.65
N PRO A 20 10.55 -13.18 9.34
CA PRO A 20 11.95 -13.14 8.98
C PRO A 20 12.21 -14.08 7.81
N ARG A 21 13.07 -13.66 6.89
CA ARG A 21 13.62 -14.49 5.81
C ARG A 21 12.56 -15.25 5.01
N ASP A 22 11.56 -14.53 4.53
CA ASP A 22 10.67 -15.08 3.51
C ASP A 22 11.47 -15.26 2.21
N LYS A 23 11.71 -16.52 1.84
CA LYS A 23 12.53 -16.90 0.71
C LYS A 23 11.68 -17.55 -0.35
N GLY A 24 11.92 -17.16 -1.59
CA GLY A 24 11.24 -17.77 -2.70
C GLY A 24 12.07 -17.74 -3.97
N GLU A 25 11.57 -18.48 -4.94
CA GLU A 25 12.10 -18.57 -6.28
C GLU A 25 10.98 -18.32 -7.28
N MET A 26 11.30 -17.54 -8.30
CA MET A 26 10.40 -17.29 -9.41
C MET A 26 11.12 -17.62 -10.72
N ASN A 27 10.52 -18.50 -11.51
CA ASN A 27 10.99 -18.86 -12.82
C ASN A 27 10.00 -18.38 -13.88
N SER A 28 10.50 -17.70 -14.90
CA SER A 28 9.70 -17.21 -16.03
C SER A 28 10.32 -17.65 -17.34
N ASN A 29 9.51 -18.23 -18.22
CA ASN A 29 9.89 -18.59 -19.58
C ASN A 29 8.86 -17.99 -20.53
N ARG A 30 9.32 -17.19 -21.49
CA ARG A 30 8.47 -16.56 -22.50
C ARG A 30 9.10 -16.67 -23.88
N GLU A 31 8.30 -17.06 -24.85
CA GLU A 31 8.68 -17.07 -26.27
C GLU A 31 7.86 -16.01 -27.00
N TYR A 32 8.51 -15.20 -27.82
CA TYR A 32 7.88 -14.08 -28.53
C TYR A 32 7.96 -14.29 -30.04
N GLY A 33 6.79 -14.36 -30.68
CA GLY A 33 6.66 -14.32 -32.13
C GLY A 33 7.24 -15.55 -32.85
N THR A 34 7.37 -15.41 -34.18
CA THR A 34 7.73 -16.51 -35.10
C THR A 34 9.24 -16.71 -35.25
N VAL A 35 10.10 -15.95 -34.62
CA VAL A 35 11.55 -15.92 -34.89
C VAL A 35 12.38 -16.15 -33.64
N GLY A 36 12.04 -17.21 -32.85
CA GLY A 36 12.96 -17.72 -31.83
C GLY A 36 13.42 -16.69 -30.77
N ASN A 37 12.68 -15.62 -30.56
CA ASN A 37 12.95 -14.68 -29.47
C ASN A 37 12.52 -15.34 -28.16
N LYS A 38 13.44 -15.55 -27.25
CA LYS A 38 13.24 -16.27 -26.01
C LYS A 38 13.71 -15.45 -24.83
N PHE A 39 12.94 -15.46 -23.75
CA PHE A 39 13.27 -14.87 -22.47
C PHE A 39 13.12 -15.97 -21.39
N VAL A 40 14.20 -16.24 -20.66
CA VAL A 40 14.19 -17.13 -19.51
C VAL A 40 14.78 -16.37 -18.34
N SER A 41 14.04 -16.31 -17.25
CA SER A 41 14.48 -15.63 -16.02
C SER A 41 14.28 -16.50 -14.80
N GLN A 42 15.28 -16.53 -13.95
CA GLN A 42 15.24 -17.08 -12.61
C GLN A 42 15.51 -15.96 -11.61
N SER A 43 14.70 -15.87 -10.58
CA SER A 43 14.89 -14.90 -9.50
C SER A 43 14.75 -15.60 -8.16
N LEU A 44 15.67 -15.28 -7.25
CA LEU A 44 15.67 -15.71 -5.86
C LEU A 44 15.48 -14.47 -4.98
N TYR A 45 14.64 -14.54 -3.97
CA TYR A 45 14.43 -13.43 -3.04
C TYR A 45 14.53 -13.89 -1.58
N ASP A 46 14.95 -12.97 -0.72
CA ASP A 46 15.02 -13.11 0.73
C ASP A 46 14.55 -11.79 1.34
N THR A 47 13.43 -11.80 2.05
CA THR A 47 12.76 -10.57 2.53
C THR A 47 12.36 -10.73 3.99
N ASP A 48 12.73 -9.74 4.81
CA ASP A 48 12.19 -9.54 6.15
C ASP A 48 11.01 -8.60 6.08
N SER A 49 9.90 -8.92 6.73
CA SER A 49 8.76 -8.03 6.81
C SER A 49 8.24 -7.87 8.24
N LYS A 50 7.77 -6.66 8.55
CA LYS A 50 7.18 -6.28 9.83
C LYS A 50 5.84 -5.62 9.56
N TYR A 51 4.87 -5.98 10.35
CA TYR A 51 3.55 -5.39 10.33
C TYR A 51 3.12 -5.09 11.76
N GLY A 52 2.59 -3.92 12.00
CA GLY A 52 1.98 -3.51 13.25
C GLY A 52 0.68 -2.77 13.02
N ASN A 53 -0.34 -3.05 13.81
CA ASN A 53 -1.62 -2.37 13.77
C ASN A 53 -2.09 -2.10 15.19
N GLY A 54 -2.56 -0.88 15.43
CA GLY A 54 -3.21 -0.48 16.68
C GLY A 54 -4.49 0.29 16.38
N ARG A 55 -5.61 -0.14 17.01
CA ARG A 55 -6.91 0.50 16.84
C ARG A 55 -7.58 0.71 18.20
N VAL A 56 -8.17 1.87 18.39
CA VAL A 56 -9.01 2.19 19.56
C VAL A 56 -10.22 2.98 19.11
N GLY A 57 -11.37 2.64 19.68
CA GLY A 57 -12.63 3.32 19.37
C GLY A 57 -13.53 3.42 20.58
N ALA A 58 -14.42 4.38 20.54
CA ALA A 58 -15.44 4.61 21.55
C ALA A 58 -16.77 5.00 20.89
N ILE A 59 -17.86 4.52 21.45
CA ILE A 59 -19.22 4.94 21.13
C ILE A 59 -19.87 5.45 22.42
N PHE A 60 -20.45 6.64 22.37
CA PHE A 60 -21.21 7.25 23.44
C PHE A 60 -22.69 7.34 23.07
N GLU A 61 -23.54 6.69 23.88
CA GLU A 61 -25.00 6.79 23.77
C GLU A 61 -25.47 8.06 24.48
N ILE A 62 -25.72 9.14 23.73
CA ILE A 62 -26.20 10.42 24.27
C ILE A 62 -27.56 10.17 24.97
N ASP A 63 -28.45 9.50 24.24
CA ASP A 63 -29.75 9.03 24.70
C ASP A 63 -30.17 7.77 23.93
N SER A 64 -31.42 7.32 24.08
CA SER A 64 -31.94 6.12 23.41
C SER A 64 -32.03 6.22 21.88
N LEU A 65 -31.97 7.45 21.34
CA LEU A 65 -32.12 7.72 19.93
C LEU A 65 -30.81 8.18 19.26
N ASN A 66 -29.88 8.74 20.02
CA ASN A 66 -28.68 9.39 19.50
C ASN A 66 -27.41 8.76 20.05
N SER A 67 -26.47 8.49 19.16
CA SER A 67 -25.12 8.04 19.51
C SER A 67 -24.08 8.73 18.66
N VAL A 68 -22.90 8.94 19.23
CA VAL A 68 -21.70 9.41 18.57
C VAL A 68 -20.58 8.41 18.80
N GLY A 69 -19.80 8.12 17.78
CA GLY A 69 -18.64 7.24 17.86
C GLY A 69 -17.41 7.89 17.24
N ALA A 70 -16.26 7.51 17.74
CA ALA A 70 -14.95 7.83 17.16
C ALA A 70 -14.05 6.61 17.23
N GLU A 71 -13.23 6.46 16.18
CA GLU A 71 -12.21 5.41 16.10
C GLU A 71 -10.96 6.00 15.48
N ILE A 72 -9.80 5.61 16.01
CA ILE A 72 -8.50 5.87 15.40
C ILE A 72 -7.78 4.55 15.17
N GLU A 73 -7.04 4.47 14.08
CA GLU A 73 -6.23 3.32 13.71
C GLU A 73 -4.88 3.79 13.19
N TYR A 74 -3.83 3.08 13.57
CA TYR A 74 -2.50 3.27 13.02
C TYR A 74 -1.95 1.93 12.56
N ILE A 75 -1.44 1.91 11.31
CA ILE A 75 -0.80 0.75 10.69
C ILE A 75 0.61 1.15 10.29
N ASN A 76 1.58 0.34 10.67
CA ASN A 76 2.95 0.40 10.17
C ASN A 76 3.28 -0.92 9.48
N GLN A 77 3.88 -0.84 8.31
CA GLN A 77 4.42 -1.98 7.58
C GLN A 77 5.79 -1.60 7.04
N ALA A 78 6.78 -2.43 7.28
CA ALA A 78 8.14 -2.25 6.76
C ALA A 78 8.65 -3.56 6.18
N SER A 79 9.41 -3.46 5.08
CA SER A 79 10.12 -4.59 4.48
C SER A 79 11.55 -4.20 4.12
N ASP A 80 12.49 -5.14 4.29
CA ASP A 80 13.88 -5.05 3.81
C ASP A 80 14.20 -6.38 3.12
N GLY A 81 14.50 -6.32 1.83
CA GLY A 81 14.67 -7.49 1.01
C GLY A 81 15.85 -7.37 0.06
N THR A 82 16.37 -8.54 -0.30
CA THR A 82 17.33 -8.69 -1.37
C THR A 82 16.82 -9.69 -2.37
N SER A 83 17.08 -9.45 -3.66
CA SER A 83 16.84 -10.45 -4.67
C SER A 83 18.01 -10.53 -5.63
N TRP A 84 18.23 -11.72 -6.13
CA TRP A 84 19.14 -12.01 -7.21
C TRP A 84 18.33 -12.49 -8.41
N SER A 85 18.69 -12.05 -9.61
CA SER A 85 18.05 -12.54 -10.81
C SER A 85 19.07 -12.81 -11.91
N GLN A 86 18.80 -13.83 -12.70
CA GLN A 86 19.49 -14.11 -13.94
C GLN A 86 18.46 -14.19 -15.06
N THR A 87 18.74 -13.50 -16.16
CA THR A 87 17.90 -13.50 -17.34
C THR A 87 18.72 -13.81 -18.57
N ASP A 88 18.30 -14.79 -19.33
CA ASP A 88 18.82 -15.13 -20.64
C ASP A 88 17.79 -14.68 -21.69
N LEU A 89 18.21 -13.74 -22.54
CA LEU A 89 17.40 -13.17 -23.62
C LEU A 89 18.02 -13.52 -24.95
N VAL A 90 17.23 -14.07 -25.86
CA VAL A 90 17.58 -14.20 -27.28
C VAL A 90 16.68 -13.25 -28.07
N LYS A 91 17.26 -12.28 -28.76
CA LYS A 91 16.56 -11.35 -29.63
C LYS A 91 17.21 -11.36 -31.02
N ASN A 92 16.42 -11.68 -32.04
CA ASN A 92 16.90 -11.75 -33.43
C ASN A 92 18.17 -12.61 -33.57
N SER A 93 18.21 -13.76 -32.88
CA SER A 93 19.35 -14.69 -32.82
C SER A 93 20.59 -14.16 -32.07
N TYR A 94 20.52 -13.01 -31.41
CA TYR A 94 21.60 -12.49 -30.58
C TYR A 94 21.32 -12.84 -29.11
N PRO A 95 22.14 -13.70 -28.47
CA PRO A 95 22.00 -13.98 -27.05
C PRO A 95 22.55 -12.84 -26.22
N MET A 96 21.84 -12.51 -25.16
CA MET A 96 22.24 -11.58 -24.13
C MET A 96 21.90 -12.20 -22.77
N LYS A 97 22.80 -12.08 -21.82
CA LYS A 97 22.59 -12.47 -20.43
C LYS A 97 22.62 -11.25 -19.54
N SER A 98 21.72 -11.19 -18.56
CA SER A 98 21.84 -10.22 -17.47
C SER A 98 21.77 -10.93 -16.12
N THR A 99 22.59 -10.46 -15.18
CA THR A 99 22.59 -10.91 -13.80
C THR A 99 22.43 -9.68 -12.92
N GLY A 100 21.42 -9.68 -12.04
CA GLY A 100 21.11 -8.56 -11.20
C GLY A 100 21.06 -8.91 -9.73
N ASN A 101 21.57 -8.01 -8.89
CA ASN A 101 21.33 -7.99 -7.45
C ASN A 101 20.50 -6.73 -7.13
N TYR A 102 19.45 -6.94 -6.35
CA TYR A 102 18.52 -5.88 -5.98
C TYR A 102 18.41 -5.87 -4.47
N ARG A 103 18.45 -4.67 -3.90
CA ARG A 103 18.10 -4.44 -2.51
C ARG A 103 16.94 -3.45 -2.50
N GLN A 104 15.92 -3.79 -1.73
CA GLN A 104 14.70 -2.99 -1.60
C GLN A 104 14.40 -2.80 -0.12
N LYS A 105 14.06 -1.58 0.24
CA LYS A 105 13.58 -1.25 1.57
C LYS A 105 12.35 -0.37 1.45
N ASP A 106 11.23 -0.82 1.99
CA ASP A 106 9.96 -0.10 1.96
C ASP A 106 9.46 0.14 3.38
N ASP A 107 8.84 1.30 3.57
CA ASP A 107 8.13 1.66 4.79
C ASP A 107 6.77 2.27 4.42
N TYR A 108 5.71 1.80 5.06
CA TYR A 108 4.34 2.26 4.87
C TYR A 108 3.72 2.57 6.23
N ASN A 109 3.23 3.79 6.37
CA ASN A 109 2.53 4.23 7.55
C ASN A 109 1.14 4.71 7.15
N THR A 110 0.11 4.27 7.86
CA THR A 110 -1.26 4.72 7.64
C THR A 110 -1.86 5.11 8.98
N PHE A 111 -2.31 6.34 9.07
CA PHE A 111 -3.15 6.83 10.15
C PHE A 111 -4.57 7.03 9.62
N SER A 112 -5.57 6.56 10.33
CA SER A 112 -6.96 6.82 10.02
C SER A 112 -7.73 7.25 11.27
N ALA A 113 -8.69 8.14 11.07
CA ALA A 113 -9.62 8.59 12.09
C ALA A 113 -11.02 8.66 11.50
N THR A 114 -11.98 8.06 12.21
CA THR A 114 -13.39 8.06 11.84
C THR A 114 -14.21 8.66 12.98
N VAL A 115 -15.13 9.54 12.64
CA VAL A 115 -16.17 10.02 13.55
C VAL A 115 -17.52 9.71 12.93
N ASN A 116 -18.44 9.20 13.73
CA ASN A 116 -19.77 8.91 13.26
C ASN A 116 -20.84 9.41 14.23
N TYR A 117 -21.95 9.85 13.66
CA TYR A 117 -23.17 10.18 14.41
C TYR A 117 -24.33 9.39 13.84
N LEU A 118 -25.11 8.79 14.71
CA LEU A 118 -26.30 8.03 14.34
C LEU A 118 -27.48 8.51 15.17
N ARG A 119 -28.59 8.80 14.47
CA ARG A 119 -29.89 9.12 15.07
C ARG A 119 -30.96 8.15 14.60
N LYS A 120 -31.62 7.49 15.53
CA LYS A 120 -32.86 6.73 15.29
C LYS A 120 -34.00 7.74 15.21
N MET A 121 -34.74 7.74 14.10
CA MET A 121 -35.75 8.77 13.85
C MET A 121 -37.16 8.35 14.29
N ASP A 122 -37.40 7.06 14.34
CA ASP A 122 -38.68 6.47 14.73
C ASP A 122 -38.52 4.99 15.15
N GLU A 123 -39.58 4.42 15.70
CA GLU A 123 -39.64 2.99 16.11
C GLU A 123 -39.65 2.02 14.94
N ARG A 124 -39.82 2.49 13.70
CA ARG A 124 -39.80 1.68 12.48
C ARG A 124 -38.40 1.44 11.93
N GLY A 125 -37.38 1.93 12.64
CA GLY A 125 -35.98 1.76 12.28
C GLY A 125 -35.51 2.73 11.20
N SER A 126 -36.20 3.89 11.04
CA SER A 126 -35.65 5.01 10.24
C SER A 126 -34.44 5.59 10.94
N ILE A 127 -33.37 5.86 10.17
CA ILE A 127 -32.10 6.35 10.71
C ILE A 127 -31.56 7.51 9.88
N PHE A 128 -30.91 8.44 10.57
CA PHE A 128 -30.01 9.42 10.00
C PHE A 128 -28.59 9.13 10.45
N LYS A 129 -27.64 9.14 9.54
CA LYS A 129 -26.24 8.80 9.82
C LYS A 129 -25.31 9.77 9.12
N VAL A 130 -24.31 10.24 9.86
CA VAL A 130 -23.18 11.01 9.34
C VAL A 130 -21.90 10.25 9.70
N ILE A 131 -21.00 10.10 8.72
CA ILE A 131 -19.65 9.58 8.95
C ILE A 131 -18.68 10.59 8.36
N ALA A 132 -17.64 10.90 9.10
CA ALA A 132 -16.49 11.65 8.62
C ALA A 132 -15.23 10.78 8.86
N ASP A 133 -14.48 10.57 7.78
CA ASP A 133 -13.25 9.81 7.79
C ASP A 133 -12.09 10.69 7.35
N PHE A 134 -10.95 10.52 8.00
CA PHE A 134 -9.66 11.06 7.59
C PHE A 134 -8.65 9.93 7.50
N VAL A 135 -7.87 9.90 6.43
CA VAL A 135 -6.78 8.95 6.21
C VAL A 135 -5.55 9.73 5.76
N ASN A 136 -4.44 9.55 6.46
CA ASN A 136 -3.11 9.95 6.02
C ASN A 136 -2.29 8.69 5.79
N LYS A 137 -1.74 8.54 4.60
CA LYS A 137 -0.85 7.43 4.23
C LYS A 137 0.47 8.00 3.73
N ARG A 138 1.57 7.51 4.32
CA ARG A 138 2.93 7.81 3.91
C ARG A 138 3.64 6.54 3.49
N SER A 139 4.35 6.62 2.38
CA SER A 139 5.19 5.53 1.91
C SER A 139 6.54 6.04 1.48
N THR A 140 7.57 5.27 1.78
CA THR A 140 8.92 5.48 1.26
C THR A 140 9.46 4.16 0.74
N GLY A 141 10.22 4.22 -0.36
CA GLY A 141 10.87 3.07 -0.96
C GLY A 141 12.27 3.44 -1.42
N ASP A 142 13.25 2.69 -0.94
CA ASP A 142 14.66 2.80 -1.35
C ASP A 142 15.06 1.52 -2.10
N ASN A 143 15.54 1.68 -3.33
CA ASN A 143 15.99 0.56 -4.14
C ASN A 143 17.42 0.78 -4.61
N LEU A 144 18.21 -0.28 -4.57
CA LEU A 144 19.55 -0.33 -5.17
C LEU A 144 19.62 -1.51 -6.12
N HIS A 145 20.00 -1.22 -7.35
CA HIS A 145 20.11 -2.19 -8.43
C HIS A 145 21.55 -2.25 -8.92
N THR A 146 22.11 -3.46 -8.97
CA THR A 146 23.40 -3.73 -9.58
C THR A 146 23.18 -4.77 -10.66
N ILE A 147 23.34 -4.41 -11.93
CA ILE A 147 23.04 -5.28 -13.06
C ILE A 147 24.26 -5.39 -13.94
N ARG A 148 24.63 -6.62 -14.27
CA ARG A 148 25.63 -6.95 -15.26
C ARG A 148 24.96 -7.48 -16.52
N TYR A 149 25.24 -6.83 -17.62
CA TYR A 149 24.84 -7.26 -18.97
C TYR A 149 26.03 -7.90 -19.67
N GLU A 150 25.79 -9.02 -20.33
CA GLU A 150 26.80 -9.76 -21.07
C GLU A 150 26.27 -10.15 -22.45
N GLN A 151 27.07 -9.90 -23.47
CA GLN A 151 26.86 -10.33 -24.85
C GLN A 151 28.21 -10.78 -25.42
N SER A 152 28.22 -11.60 -26.47
CA SER A 152 29.38 -12.35 -26.97
C SER A 152 30.74 -11.63 -26.88
N ASN A 153 30.81 -10.32 -27.10
CA ASN A 153 32.04 -9.54 -27.17
C ASN A 153 32.10 -8.34 -26.23
N TRP A 154 31.09 -8.14 -25.38
CA TRP A 154 31.08 -7.03 -24.42
C TRP A 154 30.35 -7.37 -23.13
N SER A 155 30.70 -6.67 -22.08
CA SER A 155 29.95 -6.65 -20.83
C SER A 155 29.84 -5.23 -20.31
N ARG A 156 28.74 -4.94 -19.63
CA ARG A 156 28.47 -3.64 -19.01
C ARG A 156 27.88 -3.86 -17.65
N ASP A 157 28.45 -3.21 -16.64
CA ASP A 157 27.88 -3.11 -15.32
C ASP A 157 27.10 -1.79 -15.22
N THR A 158 25.91 -1.86 -14.64
CA THR A 158 25.06 -0.71 -14.39
C THR A 158 24.63 -0.76 -12.92
N VAL A 159 24.85 0.35 -12.22
CA VAL A 159 24.42 0.51 -10.83
C VAL A 159 23.56 1.75 -10.77
N TYR A 160 22.35 1.59 -10.27
CA TYR A 160 21.44 2.71 -10.05
C TYR A 160 20.67 2.51 -8.75
N ARG A 161 20.21 3.62 -8.19
CA ARG A 161 19.33 3.64 -7.04
C ARG A 161 18.09 4.49 -7.33
N SER A 162 17.00 4.15 -6.67
CA SER A 162 15.81 4.98 -6.66
C SER A 162 15.36 5.20 -5.24
N HIS A 163 14.88 6.41 -4.98
CA HIS A 163 14.15 6.78 -3.79
C HIS A 163 12.78 7.28 -4.21
N ALA A 164 11.73 6.70 -3.67
CA ALA A 164 10.36 7.12 -3.89
C ALA A 164 9.72 7.46 -2.55
N ALA A 165 9.00 8.56 -2.49
CA ALA A 165 8.22 8.98 -1.34
C ALA A 165 6.85 9.43 -1.82
N ALA A 166 5.78 8.99 -1.17
CA ALA A 166 4.43 9.44 -1.46
C ALA A 166 3.66 9.71 -0.17
N ASP A 167 3.04 10.89 -0.13
CA ASP A 167 2.11 11.31 0.90
C ASP A 167 0.70 11.39 0.30
N TYR A 168 -0.26 10.77 0.97
CA TYR A 168 -1.64 10.71 0.55
C TYR A 168 -2.54 11.08 1.71
N ASP A 169 -3.30 12.17 1.56
CA ASP A 169 -4.33 12.61 2.49
C ASP A 169 -5.71 12.50 1.87
N MET A 170 -6.63 11.89 2.58
CA MET A 170 -8.02 11.79 2.16
C MET A 170 -8.95 12.17 3.31
N ALA A 171 -9.89 13.05 3.03
CA ALA A 171 -11.01 13.35 3.91
C ALA A 171 -12.33 13.00 3.21
N THR A 172 -13.17 12.26 3.89
CA THR A 172 -14.48 11.85 3.35
C THR A 172 -15.59 12.20 4.33
N THR A 173 -16.71 12.65 3.82
CA THR A 173 -17.94 12.82 4.60
C THR A 173 -19.07 12.11 3.88
N ASP A 174 -19.74 11.21 4.57
CA ASP A 174 -20.94 10.49 4.11
C ASP A 174 -22.13 10.87 4.98
N ILE A 175 -23.19 11.36 4.37
CA ILE A 175 -24.46 11.69 5.04
C ILE A 175 -25.53 10.80 4.42
N SER A 176 -26.23 10.05 5.24
CA SER A 176 -27.29 9.16 4.78
C SER A 176 -28.53 9.23 5.66
N PHE A 177 -29.68 9.19 5.00
CA PHE A 177 -30.99 9.13 5.62
C PHE A 177 -31.76 7.94 5.06
N GLN A 178 -32.24 7.08 5.94
CA GLN A 178 -33.11 5.98 5.61
C GLN A 178 -34.46 6.14 6.30
N LYS A 179 -35.53 6.15 5.54
CA LYS A 179 -36.90 6.17 6.03
C LYS A 179 -37.60 4.86 5.74
N ASN A 180 -38.04 4.19 6.80
CA ASN A 180 -38.87 2.99 6.68
C ASN A 180 -40.34 3.41 6.64
N LEU A 181 -40.99 3.27 5.48
CA LEU A 181 -42.35 3.74 5.23
C LEU A 181 -43.40 2.72 5.68
N ARG A 182 -43.17 1.41 5.37
CA ARG A 182 -44.01 0.27 5.73
C ARG A 182 -43.13 -0.99 5.89
N LYS A 183 -43.72 -2.10 6.36
CA LYS A 183 -42.99 -3.37 6.63
C LYS A 183 -42.12 -3.88 5.47
N LYS A 184 -42.36 -3.43 4.23
CA LYS A 184 -41.60 -3.87 3.03
C LYS A 184 -41.13 -2.70 2.14
N MET A 185 -41.25 -1.44 2.59
CA MET A 185 -40.84 -0.28 1.81
C MET A 185 -39.88 0.58 2.62
N SER A 186 -38.72 0.87 2.06
CA SER A 186 -37.77 1.85 2.62
C SER A 186 -37.26 2.75 1.52
N LEU A 187 -37.02 4.02 1.87
CA LEU A 187 -36.35 5.00 1.05
C LEU A 187 -34.99 5.31 1.69
N LYS A 188 -33.92 5.24 0.92
CA LYS A 188 -32.58 5.64 1.34
C LYS A 188 -32.06 6.72 0.40
N ILE A 189 -31.63 7.84 1.00
CA ILE A 189 -31.00 8.97 0.31
C ILE A 189 -29.67 9.24 1.00
N GLY A 190 -28.64 9.57 0.25
CA GLY A 190 -27.34 9.91 0.80
C GLY A 190 -26.53 10.78 -0.15
N ALA A 191 -25.54 11.43 0.41
CA ALA A 191 -24.52 12.17 -0.30
C ALA A 191 -23.16 11.86 0.29
N LYS A 192 -22.15 11.75 -0.55
CA LYS A 192 -20.76 11.52 -0.17
C LYS A 192 -19.88 12.59 -0.81
N TYR A 193 -19.07 13.22 0.00
CA TYR A 193 -18.01 14.12 -0.45
C TYR A 193 -16.65 13.51 -0.11
N THR A 194 -15.71 13.56 -1.04
CA THR A 194 -14.35 13.11 -0.83
C THR A 194 -13.39 14.18 -1.34
N TYR A 195 -12.43 14.53 -0.51
CA TYR A 195 -11.29 15.36 -0.85
C TYR A 195 -10.03 14.52 -0.74
N THR A 196 -9.15 14.60 -1.74
CA THR A 196 -7.90 13.87 -1.79
C THR A 196 -6.78 14.82 -2.18
N LEU A 197 -5.67 14.75 -1.45
CA LEU A 197 -4.40 15.37 -1.78
C LEU A 197 -3.36 14.27 -1.88
N MET A 198 -2.56 14.31 -2.93
CA MET A 198 -1.45 13.39 -3.15
C MET A 198 -0.22 14.18 -3.54
N ASP A 199 0.88 13.90 -2.87
CA ASP A 199 2.22 14.38 -3.20
C ASP A 199 3.12 13.16 -3.43
N ASP A 200 3.75 13.11 -4.60
CA ASP A 200 4.57 11.99 -5.03
C ASP A 200 5.92 12.53 -5.53
N HIS A 201 6.98 11.98 -4.99
CA HIS A 201 8.34 12.35 -5.33
C HIS A 201 9.18 11.10 -5.59
N SER A 202 9.81 11.04 -6.76
CA SER A 202 10.70 9.96 -7.15
C SER A 202 12.03 10.52 -7.64
N LEU A 203 13.12 9.99 -7.11
CA LEU A 203 14.49 10.33 -7.52
C LEU A 203 15.18 9.06 -8.04
N TYR A 204 15.71 9.14 -9.25
CA TYR A 204 16.53 8.10 -9.85
C TYR A 204 17.93 8.59 -10.05
N GLU A 205 18.94 7.81 -9.65
CA GLU A 205 20.34 8.15 -9.78
C GLU A 205 21.14 6.96 -10.30
N GLY A 206 22.04 7.23 -11.23
CA GLY A 206 23.00 6.28 -11.77
C GLY A 206 24.40 6.53 -11.20
N LEU A 207 25.18 5.46 -11.03
CA LEU A 207 26.57 5.57 -10.65
C LEU A 207 27.43 5.84 -11.90
N ASN A 208 28.13 6.97 -11.96
CA ASN A 208 29.01 7.27 -13.08
C ASN A 208 30.39 6.60 -12.92
N SER A 209 31.24 6.71 -13.95
CA SER A 209 32.59 6.13 -13.98
C SER A 209 33.56 6.69 -12.94
N SER A 210 33.27 7.88 -12.38
CA SER A 210 34.04 8.49 -11.28
C SER A 210 33.56 8.04 -9.90
N GLY A 211 32.55 7.19 -9.82
CA GLY A 211 31.98 6.71 -8.55
C GLY A 211 31.01 7.69 -7.89
N SER A 212 30.52 8.68 -8.62
CA SER A 212 29.55 9.64 -8.11
C SER A 212 28.14 9.31 -8.58
N TRP A 213 27.16 9.52 -7.70
CA TRP A 213 25.74 9.40 -8.04
C TRP A 213 25.29 10.63 -8.80
N ILE A 214 24.67 10.45 -9.94
CA ILE A 214 24.11 11.51 -10.78
C ILE A 214 22.65 11.22 -11.08
N PRO A 215 21.78 12.25 -11.06
CA PRO A 215 20.38 12.07 -11.45
C PRO A 215 20.29 11.47 -12.86
N ASN A 216 19.36 10.56 -13.04
CA ASN A 216 19.12 9.88 -14.31
C ASN A 216 17.71 10.16 -14.78
N GLU A 217 17.56 11.13 -15.67
CA GLU A 217 16.27 11.58 -16.19
C GLU A 217 15.61 10.58 -17.15
N GLU A 218 16.33 9.53 -17.59
CA GLU A 218 15.75 8.49 -18.45
C GLU A 218 14.79 7.54 -17.69
N TYR A 219 14.85 7.54 -16.35
CA TYR A 219 14.05 6.65 -15.50
C TYR A 219 13.08 7.41 -14.57
N GLY A 220 13.03 8.74 -14.65
CA GLY A 220 12.20 9.59 -13.80
C GLY A 220 11.06 10.29 -14.55
#